data_5cd34e0f0b8304f7a1722d7ab9901922
#
_entry.id   5cd34e0f0b8304f7a1722d7ab9901922
#
_cell.length_a   1.000
_cell.length_b   1.000
_cell.length_c   1.000
_cell.angle_alpha   90.00
_cell.angle_beta   90.00
_cell.angle_gamma   90.00
#
_symmetry.space_group_name_H-M   'P 1'
#
loop_
_entity.id
_entity.type
_entity.pdbx_description
1 polymer ?
#
loop_
_entity_poly.entity_id
_entity_poly.type
_entity_poly.pdbx_seq_one_letter_code
_entity_poly.pdbx_strand_id
1 'polypeptide(L)'
;MSEIKVWTQWSDLAAPPGITLLSPENFPLDSSDLSEIDFYVPLYMGGAKALSYAAQMPNLKTLQMLNAGYDDALAYLRPGITLCNARGVHDASTAELAVGLAISSRRGFPEFMREQIAGNWSHHRTAALSDSKIGIVGFGSIGKKIAQNLSGFEVSITAFTQSGRDGSLTIDQLDSHLPNLDIVILILPLSDSSRHLFNAERLSKMKDGALLINVARGPVVDTDALVKELNSGRIFAALDVTDPEPLPSDHPLWSAKNVQIVPHVGGNSEAFEPRGRALIESQLKLLAADKPLEHVVAQG
;
A
#
# COMPACT_ATOMS: atom_id res chain seq x y z
N MET A 1 8.79 -37.24 8.21
CA MET A 1 7.91 -36.19 7.64
C MET A 1 8.35 -35.99 6.19
N SER A 2 7.46 -35.87 5.23
CA SER A 2 7.80 -35.50 3.86
C SER A 2 8.48 -34.14 3.84
N GLU A 3 9.50 -33.97 3.03
CA GLU A 3 10.21 -32.72 2.82
C GLU A 3 9.23 -31.67 2.28
N ILE A 4 9.19 -30.47 2.87
CA ILE A 4 8.28 -29.39 2.46
C ILE A 4 9.02 -28.54 1.42
N LYS A 5 8.44 -28.37 0.23
CA LYS A 5 9.02 -27.58 -0.85
C LYS A 5 8.45 -26.16 -0.87
N VAL A 6 9.33 -25.20 -0.66
CA VAL A 6 9.01 -23.77 -0.59
C VAL A 6 9.61 -23.03 -1.77
N TRP A 7 8.77 -22.48 -2.62
CA TRP A 7 9.26 -21.61 -3.69
C TRP A 7 9.26 -20.14 -3.25
N THR A 8 10.40 -19.47 -3.44
CA THR A 8 10.63 -18.07 -3.11
C THR A 8 11.63 -17.44 -4.07
N GLN A 9 11.66 -16.11 -4.16
CA GLN A 9 12.66 -15.39 -4.98
C GLN A 9 14.10 -15.48 -4.44
N TRP A 10 14.29 -15.94 -3.22
CA TRP A 10 15.58 -16.00 -2.54
C TRP A 10 16.05 -17.44 -2.37
N SER A 11 17.19 -17.79 -2.98
CA SER A 11 17.80 -19.12 -2.88
C SER A 11 18.66 -19.31 -1.62
N ASP A 12 19.04 -18.23 -0.94
CA ASP A 12 20.02 -18.17 0.14
C ASP A 12 19.43 -17.90 1.54
N LEU A 13 18.10 -18.08 1.70
CA LEU A 13 17.47 -17.96 3.02
C LEU A 13 17.90 -19.10 3.96
N ALA A 14 17.92 -18.81 5.25
CA ALA A 14 18.16 -19.84 6.27
C ALA A 14 16.97 -20.80 6.38
N ALA A 15 17.03 -21.93 5.68
CA ALA A 15 15.99 -22.96 5.72
C ALA A 15 16.25 -23.96 6.87
N PRO A 16 15.25 -24.19 7.76
CA PRO A 16 15.33 -25.26 8.77
C PRO A 16 15.36 -26.66 8.14
N PRO A 17 15.82 -27.69 8.89
CA PRO A 17 15.75 -29.09 8.43
C PRO A 17 14.30 -29.48 8.05
N GLY A 18 14.16 -30.24 6.96
CA GLY A 18 12.87 -30.67 6.41
C GLY A 18 12.22 -29.68 5.45
N ILE A 19 12.89 -28.56 5.15
CA ILE A 19 12.45 -27.57 4.15
C ILE A 19 13.48 -27.50 3.01
N THR A 20 13.01 -27.65 1.77
CA THR A 20 13.80 -27.44 0.55
C THR A 20 13.36 -26.14 -0.11
N LEU A 21 14.34 -25.25 -0.33
CA LEU A 21 14.10 -23.98 -1.05
C LEU A 21 14.20 -24.19 -2.57
N LEU A 22 13.15 -23.76 -3.24
CA LEU A 22 13.06 -23.64 -4.68
C LEU A 22 13.10 -22.15 -5.06
N SER A 23 13.79 -21.81 -6.12
CA SER A 23 13.95 -20.41 -6.55
C SER A 23 13.96 -20.31 -8.08
N PRO A 24 13.90 -19.11 -8.66
CA PRO A 24 14.04 -18.96 -10.11
C PRO A 24 15.31 -19.60 -10.70
N GLU A 25 16.37 -19.70 -9.91
CA GLU A 25 17.68 -20.25 -10.35
C GLU A 25 17.67 -21.77 -10.47
N ASN A 26 17.03 -22.47 -9.52
CA ASN A 26 17.06 -23.94 -9.46
C ASN A 26 15.71 -24.59 -9.82
N PHE A 27 14.64 -23.82 -9.87
CA PHE A 27 13.30 -24.30 -10.17
C PHE A 27 12.47 -23.19 -10.88
N PRO A 28 12.74 -22.91 -12.17
CA PRO A 28 12.00 -21.92 -12.93
C PRO A 28 10.53 -22.36 -13.16
N LEU A 29 9.57 -21.53 -12.75
CA LEU A 29 8.14 -21.89 -12.73
C LEU A 29 7.56 -22.21 -14.12
N ASP A 30 8.08 -21.58 -15.18
CA ASP A 30 7.57 -21.78 -16.55
C ASP A 30 7.91 -23.17 -17.14
N SER A 31 8.86 -23.91 -16.54
CA SER A 31 9.37 -25.18 -17.08
C SER A 31 9.46 -26.33 -16.08
N SER A 32 9.00 -26.12 -14.85
CA SER A 32 9.08 -27.09 -13.76
C SER A 32 7.72 -27.74 -13.46
N ASP A 33 7.72 -28.88 -12.77
CA ASP A 33 6.50 -29.51 -12.26
C ASP A 33 6.00 -28.81 -11.01
N LEU A 34 5.04 -27.91 -11.16
CA LEU A 34 4.50 -27.10 -10.07
C LEU A 34 3.73 -27.91 -9.01
N SER A 35 3.46 -29.21 -9.27
CA SER A 35 2.86 -30.09 -8.25
C SER A 35 3.79 -30.36 -7.05
N GLU A 36 5.08 -30.04 -7.19
CA GLU A 36 6.05 -30.21 -6.11
C GLU A 36 5.99 -29.13 -5.02
N ILE A 37 5.29 -28.00 -5.27
CA ILE A 37 5.31 -26.84 -4.38
C ILE A 37 4.20 -26.93 -3.33
N ASP A 38 4.59 -26.92 -2.04
CA ASP A 38 3.67 -26.87 -0.88
C ASP A 38 3.44 -25.43 -0.39
N PHE A 39 4.45 -24.57 -0.47
CA PHE A 39 4.43 -23.18 0.02
C PHE A 39 4.97 -22.27 -1.09
N TYR A 40 4.15 -21.32 -1.52
CA TYR A 40 4.50 -20.41 -2.60
C TYR A 40 4.60 -18.97 -2.13
N VAL A 41 5.74 -18.35 -2.40
CA VAL A 41 5.98 -16.91 -2.21
C VAL A 41 6.12 -16.26 -3.59
N PRO A 42 5.08 -15.65 -4.17
CA PRO A 42 5.17 -14.98 -5.47
C PRO A 42 6.28 -13.92 -5.48
N LEU A 43 6.89 -13.72 -6.64
CA LEU A 43 7.86 -12.63 -6.83
C LEU A 43 7.28 -11.30 -6.37
N TYR A 44 8.04 -10.56 -5.58
CA TYR A 44 7.65 -9.20 -5.19
C TYR A 44 7.47 -8.33 -6.41
N MET A 45 6.37 -7.57 -6.48
CA MET A 45 5.97 -6.76 -7.64
C MET A 45 5.80 -7.54 -8.95
N GLY A 46 5.68 -8.88 -8.90
CA GLY A 46 5.49 -9.74 -10.08
C GLY A 46 4.08 -9.68 -10.68
N GLY A 47 3.15 -8.97 -10.05
CA GLY A 47 1.79 -8.73 -10.53
C GLY A 47 0.96 -10.00 -10.76
N ALA A 48 -0.04 -9.90 -11.61
CA ALA A 48 -0.97 -10.98 -11.91
C ALA A 48 -0.27 -12.24 -12.46
N LYS A 49 0.83 -12.08 -13.22
CA LYS A 49 1.59 -13.22 -13.75
C LYS A 49 2.16 -14.06 -12.60
N ALA A 50 2.82 -13.45 -11.62
CA ALA A 50 3.38 -14.19 -10.50
C ALA A 50 2.29 -14.91 -9.69
N LEU A 51 1.14 -14.25 -9.46
CA LEU A 51 0.02 -14.87 -8.76
C LEU A 51 -0.63 -16.03 -9.53
N SER A 52 -0.67 -15.97 -10.86
CA SER A 52 -1.32 -16.99 -11.68
C SER A 52 -0.70 -18.40 -11.57
N TYR A 53 0.58 -18.50 -11.16
CA TYR A 53 1.19 -19.80 -10.93
C TYR A 53 0.53 -20.56 -9.76
N ALA A 54 -0.03 -19.87 -8.77
CA ALA A 54 -0.71 -20.53 -7.64
C ALA A 54 -1.89 -21.42 -8.10
N ALA A 55 -2.55 -21.05 -9.20
CA ALA A 55 -3.63 -21.87 -9.78
C ALA A 55 -3.13 -23.19 -10.40
N GLN A 56 -1.84 -23.27 -10.72
CA GLN A 56 -1.19 -24.42 -11.36
C GLN A 56 -0.46 -25.33 -10.35
N MET A 57 -0.56 -25.03 -9.05
CA MET A 57 0.10 -25.75 -7.94
C MET A 57 -0.93 -26.60 -7.19
N PRO A 58 -1.23 -27.86 -7.61
CA PRO A 58 -2.31 -28.66 -7.04
C PRO A 58 -2.10 -29.00 -5.57
N ASN A 59 -0.86 -29.10 -5.11
CA ASN A 59 -0.48 -29.46 -3.74
C ASN A 59 -0.21 -28.24 -2.83
N LEU A 60 -0.42 -27.02 -3.33
CA LEU A 60 -0.19 -25.78 -2.58
C LEU A 60 -1.05 -25.73 -1.30
N LYS A 61 -0.41 -25.54 -0.15
CA LYS A 61 -1.02 -25.39 1.19
C LYS A 61 -0.95 -23.94 1.68
N THR A 62 0.07 -23.20 1.27
CA THR A 62 0.26 -21.81 1.71
C THR A 62 0.62 -20.91 0.55
N LEU A 63 -0.13 -19.83 0.40
CA LEU A 63 0.20 -18.69 -0.47
C LEU A 63 0.63 -17.52 0.43
N GLN A 64 1.93 -17.21 0.43
CA GLN A 64 2.52 -16.14 1.23
C GLN A 64 2.80 -14.92 0.37
N MET A 65 2.02 -13.87 0.55
CA MET A 65 2.25 -12.60 -0.15
C MET A 65 3.45 -11.86 0.44
N LEU A 66 4.20 -11.15 -0.40
CA LEU A 66 5.22 -10.19 0.01
C LEU A 66 4.67 -8.75 0.12
N ASN A 67 3.38 -8.56 -0.16
CA ASN A 67 2.66 -7.32 -0.03
C ASN A 67 1.78 -7.31 1.24
N ALA A 68 1.51 -6.13 1.78
CA ALA A 68 0.53 -5.97 2.87
C ALA A 68 -0.92 -6.09 2.34
N GLY A 69 -1.20 -5.57 1.14
CA GLY A 69 -2.45 -5.80 0.41
C GLY A 69 -2.46 -7.21 -0.20
N TYR A 70 -3.63 -7.84 -0.21
CA TYR A 70 -3.81 -9.23 -0.66
C TYR A 70 -5.08 -9.43 -1.48
N ASP A 71 -5.74 -8.36 -1.84
CA ASP A 71 -7.00 -8.34 -2.58
C ASP A 71 -6.92 -9.14 -3.90
N ASP A 72 -5.83 -9.01 -4.64
CA ASP A 72 -5.57 -9.74 -5.92
C ASP A 72 -5.33 -11.24 -5.68
N ALA A 73 -4.85 -11.65 -4.50
CA ALA A 73 -4.56 -13.04 -4.19
C ALA A 73 -5.82 -13.85 -3.81
N LEU A 74 -6.90 -13.18 -3.43
CA LEU A 74 -8.16 -13.86 -3.06
C LEU A 74 -8.75 -14.69 -4.20
N ALA A 75 -8.52 -14.31 -5.46
CA ALA A 75 -8.96 -15.07 -6.63
C ALA A 75 -8.29 -16.46 -6.77
N TYR A 76 -7.16 -16.66 -6.11
CA TYR A 76 -6.39 -17.92 -6.12
C TYR A 76 -6.60 -18.77 -4.87
N LEU A 77 -7.42 -18.28 -3.93
CA LEU A 77 -7.74 -19.02 -2.70
C LEU A 77 -8.73 -20.14 -3.04
N ARG A 78 -8.35 -21.37 -2.73
CA ARG A 78 -9.16 -22.57 -2.88
C ARG A 78 -9.10 -23.43 -1.62
N PRO A 79 -10.02 -24.42 -1.43
CA PRO A 79 -10.04 -25.26 -0.24
C PRO A 79 -8.66 -25.86 0.10
N GLY A 80 -8.24 -25.70 1.34
CA GLY A 80 -6.94 -26.17 1.87
C GLY A 80 -5.78 -25.21 1.72
N ILE A 81 -5.95 -24.05 1.11
CA ILE A 81 -4.89 -23.02 1.03
C ILE A 81 -5.05 -22.00 2.18
N THR A 82 -3.96 -21.76 2.90
CA THR A 82 -3.81 -20.64 3.83
C THR A 82 -3.16 -19.46 3.12
N LEU A 83 -3.81 -18.28 3.13
CA LEU A 83 -3.27 -17.04 2.60
C LEU A 83 -2.67 -16.21 3.72
N CYS A 84 -1.37 -15.88 3.59
CA CYS A 84 -0.64 -15.00 4.48
C CYS A 84 -0.20 -13.73 3.74
N ASN A 85 -0.17 -12.58 4.43
CA ASN A 85 0.33 -11.34 3.88
C ASN A 85 1.63 -10.87 4.57
N ALA A 86 2.21 -9.77 4.10
CA ALA A 86 3.45 -9.19 4.64
C ALA A 86 3.17 -8.00 5.56
N ARG A 87 2.25 -8.13 6.51
CA ARG A 87 2.00 -7.08 7.52
C ARG A 87 3.32 -6.73 8.24
N GLY A 88 3.59 -5.43 8.39
CA GLY A 88 4.78 -4.93 9.07
C GLY A 88 5.98 -4.70 8.16
N VAL A 89 6.11 -5.43 7.05
CA VAL A 89 7.26 -5.32 6.12
C VAL A 89 7.35 -3.92 5.49
N HIS A 90 6.21 -3.37 5.09
CA HIS A 90 6.13 -2.09 4.38
C HIS A 90 5.77 -0.89 5.25
N ASP A 91 5.58 -1.08 6.56
CA ASP A 91 5.08 -0.03 7.45
C ASP A 91 5.97 1.22 7.45
N ALA A 92 7.29 1.02 7.49
CA ALA A 92 8.25 2.11 7.54
C ALA A 92 8.27 2.89 6.22
N SER A 93 8.44 2.21 5.08
CA SER A 93 8.57 2.86 3.78
C SER A 93 7.30 3.55 3.32
N THR A 94 6.13 2.90 3.49
CA THR A 94 4.85 3.51 3.11
C THR A 94 4.53 4.73 3.99
N ALA A 95 4.81 4.65 5.29
CA ALA A 95 4.63 5.79 6.18
C ALA A 95 5.60 6.94 5.87
N GLU A 96 6.84 6.64 5.50
CA GLU A 96 7.83 7.61 5.05
C GLU A 96 7.37 8.31 3.78
N LEU A 97 6.90 7.55 2.77
CA LEU A 97 6.38 8.12 1.54
C LEU A 97 5.17 9.03 1.80
N ALA A 98 4.22 8.61 2.63
CA ALA A 98 3.04 9.45 2.96
C ALA A 98 3.43 10.80 3.58
N VAL A 99 4.41 10.81 4.51
CA VAL A 99 4.93 12.04 5.11
C VAL A 99 5.72 12.85 4.07
N GLY A 100 6.54 12.19 3.24
CA GLY A 100 7.28 12.84 2.15
C GLY A 100 6.35 13.54 1.16
N LEU A 101 5.25 12.88 0.75
CA LEU A 101 4.22 13.44 -0.11
C LEU A 101 3.50 14.63 0.55
N ALA A 102 3.22 14.54 1.86
CA ALA A 102 2.63 15.66 2.61
C ALA A 102 3.55 16.89 2.60
N ILE A 103 4.83 16.71 2.90
CA ILE A 103 5.83 17.79 2.86
C ILE A 103 5.98 18.32 1.46
N SER A 104 6.19 17.45 0.47
CA SER A 104 6.40 17.84 -0.94
C SER A 104 5.26 18.69 -1.47
N SER A 105 4.01 18.25 -1.26
CA SER A 105 2.83 18.98 -1.74
C SER A 105 2.62 20.30 -1.00
N ARG A 106 2.71 20.30 0.35
CA ARG A 106 2.52 21.51 1.15
C ARG A 106 3.60 22.56 0.88
N ARG A 107 4.84 22.13 0.63
CA ARG A 107 5.97 23.03 0.38
C ARG A 107 6.15 23.38 -1.10
N GLY A 108 5.25 22.92 -1.98
CA GLY A 108 5.24 23.28 -3.40
C GLY A 108 6.42 22.71 -4.21
N PHE A 109 7.04 21.59 -3.76
CA PHE A 109 8.21 21.02 -4.45
C PHE A 109 7.96 20.70 -5.91
N PRO A 110 6.80 20.15 -6.33
CA PRO A 110 6.54 19.90 -7.76
C PRO A 110 6.53 21.16 -8.62
N GLU A 111 6.08 22.30 -8.06
CA GLU A 111 6.10 23.59 -8.74
C GLU A 111 7.54 24.10 -8.83
N PHE A 112 8.27 24.15 -7.73
CA PHE A 112 9.66 24.58 -7.70
C PHE A 112 10.57 23.77 -8.62
N MET A 113 10.32 22.46 -8.75
CA MET A 113 11.05 21.61 -9.70
C MET A 113 10.78 22.03 -11.16
N ARG A 114 9.54 22.37 -11.51
CA ARG A 114 9.21 22.89 -12.87
C ARG A 114 9.88 24.24 -13.11
N GLU A 115 9.84 25.13 -12.14
CA GLU A 115 10.48 26.45 -12.23
C GLU A 115 12.01 26.31 -12.32
N GLN A 116 12.61 25.37 -11.58
CA GLN A 116 14.05 25.08 -11.70
C GLN A 116 14.42 24.61 -13.11
N ILE A 117 13.64 23.73 -13.72
CA ILE A 117 13.87 23.29 -15.13
C ILE A 117 13.75 24.44 -16.10
N ALA A 118 12.82 25.37 -15.87
CA ALA A 118 12.63 26.57 -16.68
C ALA A 118 13.66 27.67 -16.40
N GLY A 119 14.55 27.52 -15.41
CA GLY A 119 15.53 28.53 -15.01
C GLY A 119 14.93 29.73 -14.27
N ASN A 120 13.75 29.61 -13.71
CA ASN A 120 13.04 30.67 -13.02
C ASN A 120 13.27 30.64 -11.50
N TRP A 121 13.66 31.75 -10.92
CA TRP A 121 13.73 31.96 -9.46
C TRP A 121 12.35 32.39 -8.92
N SER A 122 11.41 31.45 -8.80
CA SER A 122 10.04 31.72 -8.37
C SER A 122 9.93 31.76 -6.84
N HIS A 123 10.20 32.90 -6.22
CA HIS A 123 10.14 33.07 -4.77
C HIS A 123 8.73 33.48 -4.32
N HIS A 124 8.05 32.57 -3.61
CA HIS A 124 6.73 32.84 -3.01
C HIS A 124 6.53 32.04 -1.71
N ARG A 125 5.50 32.41 -0.95
CA ARG A 125 5.12 31.70 0.26
C ARG A 125 4.31 30.45 -0.10
N THR A 126 4.71 29.31 0.50
CA THR A 126 3.99 28.04 0.42
C THR A 126 3.28 27.75 1.75
N ALA A 127 2.39 26.77 1.75
CA ALA A 127 1.84 26.22 2.99
C ALA A 127 2.93 25.49 3.79
N ALA A 128 2.68 25.26 5.07
CA ALA A 128 3.53 24.46 5.94
C ALA A 128 2.82 23.17 6.37
N LEU A 129 3.58 22.22 6.89
CA LEU A 129 3.01 21.07 7.58
C LEU A 129 2.63 21.43 9.03
N SER A 130 3.44 22.29 9.68
CA SER A 130 3.12 22.81 11.01
C SER A 130 1.73 23.41 11.08
N ASP A 131 1.06 23.24 12.20
CA ASP A 131 -0.31 23.67 12.50
C ASP A 131 -1.40 22.98 11.67
N SER A 132 -1.03 22.02 10.78
CA SER A 132 -2.01 21.30 9.96
C SER A 132 -2.84 20.33 10.79
N LYS A 133 -4.13 20.27 10.48
CA LYS A 133 -5.06 19.25 10.97
C LYS A 133 -5.09 18.10 9.97
N ILE A 134 -4.67 16.92 10.41
CA ILE A 134 -4.47 15.74 9.54
C ILE A 134 -5.48 14.66 9.91
N GLY A 135 -6.28 14.22 8.93
CA GLY A 135 -7.11 13.04 9.04
C GLY A 135 -6.39 11.81 8.49
N ILE A 136 -6.27 10.73 9.26
CA ILE A 136 -5.74 9.45 8.78
C ILE A 136 -6.90 8.47 8.68
N VAL A 137 -7.27 8.09 7.46
CA VAL A 137 -8.36 7.15 7.17
C VAL A 137 -7.76 5.75 6.96
N GLY A 138 -7.97 4.89 7.97
CA GLY A 138 -7.26 3.64 8.17
C GLY A 138 -6.19 3.75 9.25
N PHE A 139 -6.37 3.08 10.40
CA PHE A 139 -5.45 3.19 11.54
C PHE A 139 -4.91 1.80 11.94
N GLY A 140 -4.51 1.03 10.92
CA GLY A 140 -3.74 -0.21 11.06
C GLY A 140 -2.27 0.06 11.37
N SER A 141 -1.38 -0.91 11.13
CA SER A 141 0.06 -0.78 11.40
C SER A 141 0.69 0.42 10.67
N ILE A 142 0.41 0.58 9.37
CA ILE A 142 0.95 1.71 8.58
C ILE A 142 0.36 3.04 9.04
N GLY A 143 -0.96 3.13 9.28
CA GLY A 143 -1.59 4.37 9.74
C GLY A 143 -1.04 4.83 11.11
N LYS A 144 -0.80 3.91 12.03
CA LYS A 144 -0.13 4.19 13.31
C LYS A 144 1.32 4.65 13.09
N LYS A 145 2.03 4.06 12.11
CA LYS A 145 3.39 4.45 11.77
C LYS A 145 3.45 5.84 11.14
N ILE A 146 2.47 6.19 10.28
CA ILE A 146 2.31 7.56 9.76
C ILE A 146 2.12 8.56 10.91
N ALA A 147 1.20 8.27 11.84
CA ALA A 147 0.97 9.12 13.01
C ALA A 147 2.24 9.27 13.87
N GLN A 148 2.98 8.18 14.07
CA GLN A 148 4.26 8.21 14.77
C GLN A 148 5.29 9.09 14.07
N ASN A 149 5.44 8.96 12.74
CA ASN A 149 6.38 9.77 11.97
C ASN A 149 6.00 11.25 11.97
N LEU A 150 4.71 11.56 12.01
CA LEU A 150 4.19 12.93 12.10
C LEU A 150 4.31 13.55 13.49
N SER A 151 4.57 12.77 14.55
CA SER A 151 4.67 13.28 15.93
C SER A 151 5.81 14.27 16.15
N GLY A 152 6.81 14.29 15.27
CA GLY A 152 7.89 15.27 15.29
C GLY A 152 7.55 16.61 14.64
N PHE A 153 6.35 16.72 14.04
CA PHE A 153 5.84 17.95 13.44
C PHE A 153 4.74 18.54 14.33
N GLU A 154 4.59 19.83 14.33
CA GLU A 154 3.57 20.56 15.11
C GLU A 154 2.20 20.42 14.44
N VAL A 155 1.63 19.20 14.43
CA VAL A 155 0.37 18.85 13.77
C VAL A 155 -0.63 18.25 14.74
N SER A 156 -1.92 18.35 14.43
CA SER A 156 -2.97 17.60 15.13
C SER A 156 -3.51 16.48 14.24
N ILE A 157 -3.61 15.27 14.78
CA ILE A 157 -3.99 14.07 14.05
C ILE A 157 -5.33 13.55 14.57
N THR A 158 -6.25 13.27 13.65
CA THR A 158 -7.49 12.55 13.91
C THR A 158 -7.50 11.29 13.05
N ALA A 159 -7.60 10.14 13.69
CA ALA A 159 -7.66 8.85 12.99
C ALA A 159 -9.12 8.40 12.79
N PHE A 160 -9.39 7.73 11.67
CA PHE A 160 -10.71 7.17 11.32
C PHE A 160 -10.58 5.71 10.94
N THR A 161 -11.45 4.86 11.52
CA THR A 161 -11.55 3.43 11.17
C THR A 161 -13.01 3.02 11.07
N GLN A 162 -13.29 1.86 10.48
CA GLN A 162 -14.65 1.34 10.39
C GLN A 162 -15.31 1.17 11.76
N SER A 163 -14.56 0.76 12.78
CA SER A 163 -15.09 0.38 14.10
C SER A 163 -14.79 1.39 15.22
N GLY A 164 -14.07 2.49 14.96
CA GLY A 164 -13.65 3.44 15.99
C GLY A 164 -12.65 2.89 17.01
N ARG A 165 -11.90 1.83 16.65
CA ARG A 165 -10.93 1.19 17.55
C ARG A 165 -9.68 2.04 17.77
N ASP A 166 -8.93 1.72 18.81
CA ASP A 166 -7.62 2.32 19.13
C ASP A 166 -7.67 3.86 19.26
N GLY A 167 -8.78 4.40 19.78
CA GLY A 167 -8.97 5.85 19.94
C GLY A 167 -9.29 6.60 18.64
N SER A 168 -9.53 5.89 17.53
CA SER A 168 -9.98 6.50 16.28
C SER A 168 -11.49 6.81 16.34
N LEU A 169 -11.91 7.74 15.49
CA LEU A 169 -13.32 7.96 15.17
C LEU A 169 -13.82 6.91 14.16
N THR A 170 -15.12 6.79 14.01
CA THR A 170 -15.72 5.95 12.95
C THR A 170 -15.73 6.68 11.60
N ILE A 171 -15.80 5.92 10.51
CA ILE A 171 -15.90 6.46 9.13
C ILE A 171 -17.15 7.35 8.97
N ASP A 172 -18.23 7.05 9.68
CA ASP A 172 -19.46 7.84 9.62
C ASP A 172 -19.28 9.28 10.16
N GLN A 173 -18.28 9.48 11.01
CA GLN A 173 -17.94 10.80 11.55
C GLN A 173 -17.01 11.60 10.62
N LEU A 174 -16.41 10.97 9.60
CA LEU A 174 -15.43 11.59 8.71
C LEU A 174 -15.99 12.85 8.04
N ASP A 175 -17.21 12.78 7.52
CA ASP A 175 -17.83 13.87 6.75
C ASP A 175 -17.94 15.18 7.54
N SER A 176 -18.20 15.09 8.85
CA SER A 176 -18.26 16.26 9.74
C SER A 176 -16.90 16.89 10.04
N HIS A 177 -15.81 16.15 9.81
CA HIS A 177 -14.44 16.61 10.06
C HIS A 177 -13.77 17.17 8.82
N LEU A 178 -14.12 16.66 7.61
CA LEU A 178 -13.50 17.05 6.33
C LEU A 178 -13.39 18.58 6.11
N PRO A 179 -14.40 19.42 6.46
CA PRO A 179 -14.27 20.86 6.28
C PRO A 179 -13.18 21.53 7.13
N ASN A 180 -12.64 20.81 8.14
CA ASN A 180 -11.63 21.33 9.07
C ASN A 180 -10.26 20.65 8.90
N LEU A 181 -10.14 19.64 8.02
CA LEU A 181 -8.89 18.94 7.79
C LEU A 181 -8.09 19.61 6.66
N ASP A 182 -6.81 19.89 6.93
CA ASP A 182 -5.88 20.44 5.95
C ASP A 182 -5.27 19.34 5.08
N ILE A 183 -5.14 18.12 5.63
CA ILE A 183 -4.60 16.96 4.95
C ILE A 183 -5.45 15.74 5.31
N VAL A 184 -5.77 14.92 4.32
CA VAL A 184 -6.42 13.62 4.49
C VAL A 184 -5.53 12.54 3.89
N ILE A 185 -5.13 11.55 4.70
CA ILE A 185 -4.27 10.44 4.26
C ILE A 185 -5.09 9.15 4.26
N LEU A 186 -5.19 8.52 3.10
CA LEU A 186 -5.89 7.26 2.92
C LEU A 186 -4.89 6.11 3.00
N ILE A 187 -5.13 5.20 3.97
CA ILE A 187 -4.32 4.00 4.23
C ILE A 187 -5.19 2.88 4.78
N LEU A 188 -6.17 2.45 3.98
CA LEU A 188 -7.13 1.40 4.32
C LEU A 188 -7.17 0.36 3.19
N PRO A 189 -7.53 -0.91 3.48
CA PRO A 189 -7.66 -1.92 2.44
C PRO A 189 -8.83 -1.61 1.50
N LEU A 190 -8.73 -2.11 0.26
CA LEU A 190 -9.85 -2.10 -0.67
C LEU A 190 -10.87 -3.16 -0.26
N SER A 191 -12.12 -2.77 -0.23
CA SER A 191 -13.31 -3.61 0.00
C SER A 191 -14.52 -2.95 -0.63
N ASP A 192 -15.67 -3.62 -0.66
CA ASP A 192 -16.91 -3.02 -1.15
C ASP A 192 -17.28 -1.74 -0.39
N SER A 193 -17.01 -1.68 0.91
CA SER A 193 -17.30 -0.51 1.75
C SER A 193 -16.29 0.64 1.60
N SER A 194 -15.10 0.37 1.05
CA SER A 194 -14.07 1.39 0.86
C SER A 194 -13.91 1.82 -0.60
N ARG A 195 -14.49 1.09 -1.56
CA ARG A 195 -14.54 1.48 -2.97
C ARG A 195 -15.30 2.79 -3.13
N HIS A 196 -14.66 3.76 -3.77
CA HIS A 196 -15.18 5.13 -3.94
C HIS A 196 -15.63 5.76 -2.61
N LEU A 197 -14.93 5.41 -1.50
CA LEU A 197 -15.14 6.04 -0.21
C LEU A 197 -14.99 7.55 -0.32
N PHE A 198 -14.07 8.03 -1.16
CA PHE A 198 -13.94 9.42 -1.57
C PHE A 198 -14.58 9.63 -2.94
N ASN A 199 -15.89 9.68 -2.97
CA ASN A 199 -16.71 10.05 -4.12
C ASN A 199 -16.86 11.58 -4.26
N ALA A 200 -17.58 12.04 -5.29
CA ALA A 200 -17.78 13.47 -5.55
C ALA A 200 -18.36 14.24 -4.35
N GLU A 201 -19.33 13.64 -3.63
CA GLU A 201 -19.93 14.28 -2.46
C GLU A 201 -18.90 14.48 -1.34
N ARG A 202 -18.11 13.45 -1.02
CA ARG A 202 -17.11 13.51 0.04
C ARG A 202 -15.94 14.41 -0.32
N LEU A 203 -15.48 14.37 -1.58
CA LEU A 203 -14.47 15.30 -2.08
C LEU A 203 -14.93 16.75 -1.98
N SER A 204 -16.20 17.05 -2.27
CA SER A 204 -16.74 18.40 -2.16
C SER A 204 -16.79 18.95 -0.73
N LYS A 205 -16.81 18.06 0.29
CA LYS A 205 -16.78 18.43 1.71
C LYS A 205 -15.37 18.76 2.22
N MET A 206 -14.33 18.42 1.47
CA MET A 206 -12.96 18.77 1.86
C MET A 206 -12.78 20.28 1.86
N LYS A 207 -12.00 20.78 2.81
CA LYS A 207 -11.64 22.20 2.92
C LYS A 207 -10.95 22.70 1.65
N ASP A 208 -11.22 23.93 1.24
CA ASP A 208 -10.49 24.59 0.15
C ASP A 208 -8.99 24.66 0.49
N GLY A 209 -8.14 24.25 -0.45
CA GLY A 209 -6.70 24.11 -0.26
C GLY A 209 -6.27 22.85 0.50
N ALA A 210 -7.19 21.95 0.84
CA ALA A 210 -6.84 20.68 1.47
C ALA A 210 -6.10 19.75 0.51
N LEU A 211 -5.26 18.88 1.09
CA LEU A 211 -4.48 17.87 0.38
C LEU A 211 -5.05 16.48 0.67
N LEU A 212 -5.41 15.75 -0.39
CA LEU A 212 -5.71 14.32 -0.33
C LEU A 212 -4.46 13.50 -0.67
N ILE A 213 -4.06 12.60 0.22
CA ILE A 213 -2.96 11.65 -0.04
C ILE A 213 -3.55 10.25 -0.11
N ASN A 214 -3.33 9.54 -1.21
CA ASN A 214 -3.74 8.15 -1.35
C ASN A 214 -2.52 7.23 -1.44
N VAL A 215 -2.21 6.53 -0.36
CA VAL A 215 -1.20 5.47 -0.26
C VAL A 215 -1.86 4.12 0.07
N ALA A 216 -3.14 3.98 -0.24
CA ALA A 216 -3.96 2.79 0.01
C ALA A 216 -4.16 1.95 -1.26
N ARG A 217 -5.23 2.22 -2.00
CA ARG A 217 -5.58 1.64 -3.31
C ARG A 217 -6.27 2.70 -4.16
N GLY A 218 -6.02 2.70 -5.47
CA GLY A 218 -6.63 3.64 -6.41
C GLY A 218 -8.14 3.75 -6.29
N PRO A 219 -8.89 2.63 -6.38
CA PRO A 219 -10.34 2.62 -6.32
C PRO A 219 -11.00 3.08 -5.01
N VAL A 220 -10.23 3.44 -3.98
CA VAL A 220 -10.76 4.11 -2.77
C VAL A 220 -11.26 5.52 -3.09
N VAL A 221 -10.73 6.13 -4.15
CA VAL A 221 -11.13 7.44 -4.63
C VAL A 221 -11.83 7.27 -5.99
N ASP A 222 -12.93 7.97 -6.19
CA ASP A 222 -13.54 8.14 -7.51
C ASP A 222 -12.64 9.05 -8.34
N THR A 223 -11.95 8.47 -9.32
CA THR A 223 -10.94 9.15 -10.12
C THR A 223 -11.52 10.30 -10.94
N ASP A 224 -12.70 10.12 -11.55
CA ASP A 224 -13.35 11.16 -12.36
C ASP A 224 -13.79 12.35 -11.49
N ALA A 225 -14.29 12.07 -10.30
CA ALA A 225 -14.64 13.10 -9.34
C ALA A 225 -13.39 13.86 -8.85
N LEU A 226 -12.29 13.13 -8.59
CA LEU A 226 -11.03 13.74 -8.18
C LEU A 226 -10.47 14.66 -9.28
N VAL A 227 -10.47 14.22 -10.54
CA VAL A 227 -10.01 15.04 -11.69
C VAL A 227 -10.79 16.35 -11.77
N LYS A 228 -12.11 16.32 -11.57
CA LYS A 228 -12.94 17.55 -11.58
C LYS A 228 -12.55 18.51 -10.46
N GLU A 229 -12.36 17.99 -9.24
CA GLU A 229 -11.95 18.79 -8.08
C GLU A 229 -10.55 19.39 -8.25
N LEU A 230 -9.60 18.62 -8.78
CA LEU A 230 -8.25 19.10 -9.07
C LEU A 230 -8.25 20.20 -10.14
N ASN A 231 -9.01 20.03 -11.23
CA ASN A 231 -9.10 20.99 -12.32
C ASN A 231 -9.79 22.30 -11.91
N SER A 232 -10.69 22.24 -10.90
CA SER A 232 -11.25 23.45 -10.29
C SER A 232 -10.19 24.27 -9.52
N GLY A 233 -9.08 23.63 -9.14
CA GLY A 233 -8.03 24.22 -8.33
C GLY A 233 -8.34 24.27 -6.84
N ARG A 234 -9.47 23.67 -6.39
CA ARG A 234 -9.97 23.78 -5.02
C ARG A 234 -9.14 22.95 -4.03
N ILE A 235 -8.74 21.73 -4.43
CA ILE A 235 -7.94 20.84 -3.59
C ILE A 235 -6.64 20.42 -4.27
N PHE A 236 -5.76 19.78 -3.50
CA PHE A 236 -4.53 19.16 -3.94
C PHE A 236 -4.62 17.65 -3.78
N ALA A 237 -3.85 16.89 -4.56
CA ALA A 237 -3.70 15.45 -4.35
C ALA A 237 -2.24 15.00 -4.48
N ALA A 238 -1.90 13.94 -3.73
CA ALA A 238 -0.65 13.20 -3.88
C ALA A 238 -0.98 11.70 -3.88
N LEU A 239 -0.69 11.04 -4.98
CA LEU A 239 -1.18 9.69 -5.26
C LEU A 239 0.01 8.74 -5.45
N ASP A 240 0.09 7.71 -4.60
CA ASP A 240 0.96 6.55 -4.82
C ASP A 240 0.25 5.49 -5.67
N VAL A 241 -1.08 5.49 -5.62
CA VAL A 241 -1.94 4.53 -6.30
C VAL A 241 -3.03 5.26 -7.11
N THR A 242 -3.40 4.70 -8.25
CA THR A 242 -4.39 5.26 -9.19
C THR A 242 -5.42 4.21 -9.60
N ASP A 243 -6.51 4.65 -10.21
CA ASP A 243 -7.48 3.78 -10.87
C ASP A 243 -7.83 4.38 -12.24
N PRO A 244 -7.46 3.72 -13.36
CA PRO A 244 -6.78 2.43 -13.44
C PRO A 244 -5.29 2.47 -13.01
N GLU A 245 -4.73 1.27 -12.78
CA GLU A 245 -3.30 1.08 -12.49
C GLU A 245 -2.75 -0.10 -13.32
N PRO A 246 -1.66 0.08 -14.13
CA PRO A 246 -0.94 1.36 -14.37
C PRO A 246 -1.82 2.43 -14.99
N LEU A 247 -1.52 3.70 -14.68
CA LEU A 247 -2.25 4.83 -15.24
C LEU A 247 -1.91 5.00 -16.74
N PRO A 248 -2.90 4.92 -17.66
CA PRO A 248 -2.66 5.12 -19.10
C PRO A 248 -2.02 6.46 -19.41
N SER A 249 -1.19 6.51 -20.47
CA SER A 249 -0.40 7.71 -20.82
C SER A 249 -1.24 8.93 -21.24
N ASP A 250 -2.47 8.70 -21.65
CA ASP A 250 -3.45 9.71 -22.05
C ASP A 250 -4.46 10.07 -20.95
N HIS A 251 -4.29 9.51 -19.77
CA HIS A 251 -5.24 9.72 -18.67
C HIS A 251 -5.23 11.17 -18.16
N PRO A 252 -6.42 11.77 -17.89
CA PRO A 252 -6.53 13.17 -17.48
C PRO A 252 -5.78 13.56 -16.19
N LEU A 253 -5.52 12.60 -15.30
CA LEU A 253 -4.74 12.85 -14.08
C LEU A 253 -3.33 13.37 -14.37
N TRP A 254 -2.67 12.97 -15.49
CA TRP A 254 -1.33 13.44 -15.82
C TRP A 254 -1.25 14.95 -16.06
N SER A 255 -2.34 15.53 -16.56
CA SER A 255 -2.45 16.96 -16.86
C SER A 255 -3.28 17.73 -15.84
N ALA A 256 -3.82 17.06 -14.82
CA ALA A 256 -4.62 17.70 -13.78
C ALA A 256 -3.77 18.70 -12.97
N LYS A 257 -4.42 19.77 -12.52
CA LYS A 257 -3.76 20.75 -11.64
C LYS A 257 -3.57 20.16 -10.24
N ASN A 258 -2.60 20.70 -9.52
CA ASN A 258 -2.41 20.42 -8.09
C ASN A 258 -2.27 18.94 -7.74
N VAL A 259 -1.76 18.10 -8.65
CA VAL A 259 -1.53 16.67 -8.40
C VAL A 259 -0.06 16.32 -8.46
N GLN A 260 0.38 15.45 -7.55
CA GLN A 260 1.66 14.74 -7.58
C GLN A 260 1.35 13.24 -7.65
N ILE A 261 1.99 12.53 -8.59
CA ILE A 261 1.81 11.09 -8.77
C ILE A 261 3.18 10.41 -8.64
N VAL A 262 3.23 9.34 -7.86
CA VAL A 262 4.35 8.40 -7.80
C VAL A 262 3.81 7.01 -8.12
N PRO A 263 4.59 6.13 -8.80
CA PRO A 263 4.05 4.92 -9.43
C PRO A 263 4.07 3.72 -8.48
N HIS A 264 3.21 3.71 -7.45
CA HIS A 264 3.01 2.63 -6.47
C HIS A 264 4.33 2.16 -5.83
N VAL A 265 5.04 3.10 -5.24
CA VAL A 265 6.37 2.87 -4.65
C VAL A 265 6.39 2.90 -3.13
N GLY A 266 5.24 3.05 -2.47
CA GLY A 266 5.16 3.14 -1.01
C GLY A 266 5.80 1.96 -0.28
N GLY A 267 5.64 0.74 -0.81
CA GLY A 267 6.32 -0.46 -0.31
C GLY A 267 7.66 -0.75 -0.99
N ASN A 268 7.90 -0.19 -2.18
CA ASN A 268 9.02 -0.52 -3.04
C ASN A 268 10.25 0.35 -2.75
N SER A 269 10.95 0.05 -1.68
CA SER A 269 12.17 0.73 -1.27
C SER A 269 13.22 -0.29 -0.79
N GLU A 270 14.47 0.15 -0.60
CA GLU A 270 15.54 -0.70 -0.06
C GLU A 270 15.21 -1.29 1.32
N ALA A 271 14.26 -0.70 2.04
CA ALA A 271 13.78 -1.21 3.31
C ALA A 271 13.00 -2.55 3.18
N PHE A 272 12.53 -2.91 1.99
CA PHE A 272 11.79 -4.15 1.74
C PHE A 272 12.66 -5.38 1.93
N GLU A 273 13.82 -5.44 1.25
CA GLU A 273 14.63 -6.65 1.14
C GLU A 273 14.93 -7.30 2.50
N PRO A 274 15.52 -6.61 3.49
CA PRO A 274 15.84 -7.24 4.77
C PRO A 274 14.59 -7.65 5.56
N ARG A 275 13.49 -6.93 5.43
CA ARG A 275 12.23 -7.21 6.14
C ARG A 275 11.44 -8.36 5.50
N GLY A 276 11.42 -8.40 4.17
CA GLY A 276 10.80 -9.49 3.41
C GLY A 276 11.50 -10.83 3.70
N ARG A 277 12.83 -10.83 3.66
CA ARG A 277 13.64 -12.01 4.01
C ARG A 277 13.37 -12.48 5.44
N ALA A 278 13.40 -11.58 6.41
CA ALA A 278 13.14 -11.90 7.81
C ALA A 278 11.74 -12.48 8.03
N LEU A 279 10.71 -11.97 7.32
CA LEU A 279 9.37 -12.53 7.35
C LEU A 279 9.37 -13.97 6.86
N ILE A 280 9.97 -14.25 5.69
CA ILE A 280 9.97 -15.60 5.14
C ILE A 280 10.75 -16.55 6.04
N GLU A 281 11.91 -16.16 6.56
CA GLU A 281 12.67 -16.99 7.52
C GLU A 281 11.89 -17.29 8.81
N SER A 282 11.08 -16.32 9.31
CA SER A 282 10.16 -16.55 10.43
C SER A 282 9.11 -17.59 10.08
N GLN A 283 8.45 -17.45 8.93
CA GLN A 283 7.44 -18.40 8.44
C GLN A 283 8.02 -19.80 8.26
N LEU A 284 9.24 -19.93 7.69
CA LEU A 284 9.91 -21.23 7.53
C LEU A 284 10.19 -21.91 8.87
N LYS A 285 10.59 -21.15 9.89
CA LYS A 285 10.80 -21.68 11.26
C LYS A 285 9.50 -22.17 11.88
N LEU A 286 8.39 -21.43 11.69
CA LEU A 286 7.06 -21.84 12.17
C LEU A 286 6.58 -23.09 11.45
N LEU A 287 6.74 -23.13 10.12
CA LEU A 287 6.36 -24.25 9.27
C LEU A 287 7.11 -25.54 9.67
N ALA A 288 8.45 -25.47 9.86
CA ALA A 288 9.26 -26.59 10.29
C ALA A 288 8.91 -27.08 11.70
N ALA A 289 8.42 -26.22 12.56
CA ALA A 289 8.00 -26.53 13.92
C ALA A 289 6.53 -26.98 14.05
N ASP A 290 5.81 -27.10 12.92
CA ASP A 290 4.36 -27.36 12.87
C ASP A 290 3.54 -26.39 13.75
N LYS A 291 3.93 -25.11 13.71
CA LYS A 291 3.27 -24.00 14.42
C LYS A 291 2.41 -23.17 13.47
N PRO A 292 1.37 -22.50 13.99
CA PRO A 292 0.57 -21.57 13.21
C PRO A 292 1.44 -20.50 12.55
N LEU A 293 1.17 -20.25 11.25
CA LEU A 293 1.84 -19.20 10.50
C LEU A 293 1.40 -17.82 10.98
N GLU A 294 2.29 -16.83 10.83
CA GLU A 294 1.98 -15.43 11.10
C GLU A 294 1.22 -14.79 9.95
N HIS A 295 0.47 -13.72 10.26
CA HIS A 295 -0.20 -12.86 9.27
C HIS A 295 -1.16 -13.61 8.33
N VAL A 296 -1.81 -14.66 8.82
CA VAL A 296 -2.91 -15.34 8.13
C VAL A 296 -4.07 -14.34 7.95
N VAL A 297 -4.51 -14.15 6.70
CA VAL A 297 -5.57 -13.19 6.33
C VAL A 297 -6.82 -13.87 5.77
N ALA A 298 -6.68 -15.09 5.23
CA ALA A 298 -7.79 -15.90 4.76
C ALA A 298 -7.41 -17.38 4.73
N GLN A 299 -8.45 -18.24 4.73
CA GLN A 299 -8.34 -19.68 4.54
C GLN A 299 -9.40 -20.11 3.53
N GLY A 300 -9.02 -20.94 2.57
CA GLY A 300 -9.89 -21.49 1.55
C GLY A 300 -10.61 -22.76 1.98
#